data_0e51ce9a614316d2daf299e4d6d202d3
#
_entry.id   0e51ce9a614316d2daf299e4d6d202d3
#
_cell.length_a   1.000
_cell.length_b   1.000
_cell.length_c   1.000
_cell.angle_alpha   90.00
_cell.angle_beta   90.00
_cell.angle_gamma   90.00
#
_symmetry.space_group_name_H-M   'P 1'
#
loop_
_entity.id
_entity.type
_entity.pdbx_description
1 polymer ?
#
loop_
_entity_poly.entity_id
_entity_poly.type
_entity_poly.pdbx_seq_one_letter_code
_entity_poly.pdbx_strand_id
1 'polypeptide(L)'
;MPNIKSAKKRVKVSEKKNLRNRMIKSAVRTSVKKLEAAIAADPQTANAQLVATTSAIDKAASKGVMHKNAANRKKARLAKQLAKATV
;
A
#
# COMPACT_ATOMS: atom_id res chain seq x y z
N MET A 1 -25.55 7.23 -32.64
CA MET A 1 -24.34 6.80 -31.94
C MET A 1 -24.21 7.52 -30.64
N PRO A 2 -24.70 6.91 -29.68
CA PRO A 2 -25.03 7.63 -28.48
C PRO A 2 -23.89 7.93 -27.59
N ASN A 3 -22.67 7.75 -27.88
CA ASN A 3 -21.86 7.68 -26.69
C ASN A 3 -20.42 8.11 -26.79
N ILE A 4 -20.12 9.02 -27.70
CA ILE A 4 -18.78 9.62 -27.76
C ILE A 4 -18.52 10.42 -26.47
N LYS A 5 -19.49 11.20 -26.00
CA LYS A 5 -19.36 11.96 -24.75
C LYS A 5 -19.23 11.06 -23.52
N SER A 6 -20.03 9.98 -23.46
CA SER A 6 -19.96 8.98 -22.38
C SER A 6 -18.65 8.22 -22.40
N ALA A 7 -18.16 7.83 -23.58
CA ALA A 7 -16.88 7.15 -23.75
C ALA A 7 -15.71 8.03 -23.31
N LYS A 8 -15.72 9.32 -23.66
CA LYS A 8 -14.71 10.28 -23.23
C LYS A 8 -14.72 10.45 -21.70
N LYS A 9 -15.91 10.53 -21.12
CA LYS A 9 -16.06 10.63 -19.66
C LYS A 9 -15.51 9.39 -18.97
N ARG A 10 -15.78 8.19 -19.48
CA ARG A 10 -15.26 6.93 -18.95
C ARG A 10 -13.73 6.88 -19.00
N VAL A 11 -13.15 7.30 -20.12
CA VAL A 11 -11.70 7.36 -20.27
C VAL A 11 -11.08 8.29 -19.24
N LYS A 12 -11.62 9.49 -19.06
CA LYS A 12 -11.14 10.45 -18.06
C LYS A 12 -11.24 9.90 -16.64
N VAL A 13 -12.35 9.24 -16.32
CA VAL A 13 -12.56 8.62 -15.00
C VAL A 13 -11.58 7.48 -14.79
N SER A 14 -11.35 6.64 -15.81
CA SER A 14 -10.37 5.55 -15.76
C SER A 14 -8.95 6.08 -15.57
N GLU A 15 -8.57 7.14 -16.26
CA GLU A 15 -7.25 7.78 -16.11
C GLU A 15 -7.04 8.30 -14.69
N LYS A 16 -8.04 8.97 -14.11
CA LYS A 16 -7.99 9.46 -12.74
C LYS A 16 -7.86 8.33 -11.73
N LYS A 17 -8.61 7.24 -11.92
CA LYS A 17 -8.53 6.05 -11.07
C LYS A 17 -7.16 5.38 -11.18
N ASN A 18 -6.64 5.24 -12.38
CA ASN A 18 -5.32 4.66 -12.61
C ASN A 18 -4.22 5.47 -11.95
N LEU A 19 -4.28 6.79 -12.09
CA LEU A 19 -3.32 7.69 -11.45
C LEU A 19 -3.39 7.57 -9.93
N ARG A 20 -4.58 7.60 -9.36
CA ARG A 20 -4.79 7.43 -7.91
C ARG A 20 -4.26 6.10 -7.42
N ASN A 21 -4.52 5.01 -8.17
CA ASN A 21 -4.05 3.67 -7.81
C ASN A 21 -2.53 3.59 -7.82
N ARG A 22 -1.87 4.19 -8.81
CA ARG A 22 -0.41 4.27 -8.88
C ARG A 22 0.17 5.03 -7.70
N MET A 23 -0.45 6.15 -7.33
CA MET A 23 -0.02 6.95 -6.18
C MET A 23 -0.13 6.17 -4.88
N ILE A 24 -1.23 5.44 -4.68
CA ILE A 24 -1.44 4.62 -3.50
C ILE A 24 -0.44 3.46 -3.46
N LYS A 25 -0.22 2.77 -4.57
CA LYS A 25 0.78 1.70 -4.68
C LYS A 25 2.18 2.21 -4.38
N SER A 26 2.53 3.36 -4.92
CA SER A 26 3.83 4.01 -4.67
C SER A 26 4.01 4.36 -3.19
N ALA A 27 2.97 4.89 -2.55
CA ALA A 27 2.99 5.21 -1.13
C ALA A 27 3.19 3.96 -0.27
N VAL A 28 2.51 2.85 -0.61
CA VAL A 28 2.67 1.56 0.08
C VAL A 28 4.11 1.05 -0.07
N ARG A 29 4.66 1.07 -1.28
CA ARG A 29 6.05 0.65 -1.53
C ARG A 29 7.04 1.47 -0.72
N THR A 30 6.85 2.78 -0.68
CA THR A 30 7.71 3.69 0.08
C THR A 30 7.64 3.38 1.57
N SER A 31 6.44 3.14 2.10
CA SER A 31 6.25 2.77 3.50
C SER A 31 6.93 1.44 3.83
N VAL A 32 6.82 0.44 2.95
CA VAL A 32 7.46 -0.87 3.12
C VAL A 32 8.98 -0.71 3.12
N LYS A 33 9.54 0.06 2.20
CA LYS A 33 10.99 0.33 2.15
C LYS A 33 11.49 1.03 3.41
N LYS A 34 10.73 2.01 3.90
CA LYS A 34 11.06 2.70 5.16
C LYS A 34 11.05 1.76 6.35
N LEU A 35 10.06 0.85 6.38
CA LEU A 35 9.98 -0.16 7.44
C LEU A 35 11.17 -1.12 7.37
N GLU A 36 11.53 -1.62 6.20
CA GLU A 36 12.68 -2.50 6.02
C GLU A 36 13.98 -1.82 6.44
N ALA A 37 14.16 -0.54 6.05
CA ALA A 37 15.30 0.25 6.47
C ALA A 37 15.32 0.47 7.99
N ALA A 38 14.18 0.72 8.61
CA ALA A 38 14.07 0.89 10.05
C ALA A 38 14.39 -0.41 10.79
N ILE A 39 13.94 -1.55 10.28
CA ILE A 39 14.26 -2.87 10.86
C ILE A 39 15.77 -3.13 10.80
N ALA A 40 16.41 -2.80 9.67
CA ALA A 40 17.86 -2.98 9.51
C ALA A 40 18.66 -2.06 10.41
N ALA A 41 18.20 -0.81 10.62
CA ALA A 41 18.90 0.19 11.43
C ALA A 41 18.67 -0.02 12.93
N ASP A 42 17.41 -0.13 13.35
CA ASP A 42 17.04 -0.32 14.75
C ASP A 42 15.69 -1.02 14.85
N PRO A 43 15.68 -2.34 15.02
CA PRO A 43 14.43 -3.09 15.12
C PRO A 43 13.53 -2.66 16.27
N GLN A 44 14.10 -2.17 17.36
CA GLN A 44 13.32 -1.79 18.54
C GLN A 44 12.45 -0.55 18.28
N THR A 45 12.92 0.37 17.44
CA THR A 45 12.18 1.58 17.09
C THR A 45 11.29 1.40 15.85
N ALA A 46 11.40 0.27 15.17
CA ALA A 46 10.66 0.02 13.94
C ALA A 46 9.15 -0.20 14.15
N ASN A 47 8.68 -0.40 15.37
CA ASN A 47 7.26 -0.60 15.66
C ASN A 47 6.39 0.56 15.18
N ALA A 48 6.84 1.79 15.37
CA ALA A 48 6.09 2.97 14.90
C ALA A 48 5.94 2.96 13.36
N GLN A 49 7.02 2.59 12.66
CA GLN A 49 7.00 2.48 11.20
C GLN A 49 6.13 1.30 10.76
N LEU A 50 6.11 0.20 11.51
CA LEU A 50 5.24 -0.95 11.23
C LEU A 50 3.77 -0.53 11.30
N VAL A 51 3.38 0.22 12.31
CA VAL A 51 2.01 0.74 12.45
C VAL A 51 1.65 1.62 11.26
N ALA A 52 2.53 2.54 10.89
CA ALA A 52 2.31 3.43 9.74
C ALA A 52 2.17 2.64 8.44
N THR A 53 3.02 1.64 8.22
CA THR A 53 3.00 0.80 7.02
C THR A 53 1.73 -0.07 6.98
N THR A 54 1.34 -0.67 8.10
CA THR A 54 0.10 -1.45 8.21
C THR A 54 -1.12 -0.59 7.88
N SER A 55 -1.15 0.63 8.40
CA SER A 55 -2.23 1.59 8.11
C SER A 55 -2.30 1.92 6.62
N ALA A 56 -1.15 2.13 5.96
CA ALA A 56 -1.09 2.41 4.52
C ALA A 56 -1.60 1.21 3.70
N ILE A 57 -1.23 0.00 4.08
CA ILE A 57 -1.68 -1.24 3.42
C ILE A 57 -3.19 -1.41 3.59
N ASP A 58 -3.71 -1.20 4.78
CA ASP A 58 -5.15 -1.29 5.07
C ASP A 58 -5.96 -0.27 4.27
N LYS A 59 -5.46 0.94 4.14
CA LYS A 59 -6.09 1.99 3.33
C LYS A 59 -6.11 1.60 1.86
N ALA A 60 -5.01 1.03 1.34
CA ALA A 60 -4.94 0.55 -0.04
C ALA A 60 -5.95 -0.56 -0.30
N ALA A 61 -6.10 -1.49 0.64
CA ALA A 61 -7.09 -2.57 0.54
C ALA A 61 -8.53 -2.01 0.59
N SER A 62 -8.78 -1.07 1.48
CA SER A 62 -10.09 -0.40 1.62
C SER A 62 -10.50 0.33 0.35
N LYS A 63 -9.54 0.93 -0.35
CA LYS A 63 -9.79 1.65 -1.61
C LYS A 63 -9.83 0.73 -2.84
N GLY A 64 -9.66 -0.56 -2.65
CA GLY A 64 -9.68 -1.54 -3.73
C GLY A 64 -8.43 -1.60 -4.59
N VAL A 65 -7.36 -0.92 -4.18
CA VAL A 65 -6.06 -0.95 -4.89
C VAL A 65 -5.33 -2.27 -4.66
N MET A 66 -5.50 -2.86 -3.50
CA MET A 66 -4.97 -4.16 -3.13
C MET A 66 -6.09 -5.11 -2.75
N HIS A 67 -5.96 -6.38 -3.11
CA HIS A 67 -6.88 -7.39 -2.63
C HIS A 67 -6.65 -7.62 -1.12
N LYS A 68 -7.74 -7.81 -0.38
CA LYS A 68 -7.72 -8.03 1.07
C LYS A 68 -6.74 -9.13 1.50
N ASN A 69 -6.70 -10.24 0.76
CA ASN A 69 -5.81 -11.36 1.06
C ASN A 69 -4.34 -11.00 0.86
N ALA A 70 -4.03 -10.26 -0.20
CA ALA A 70 -2.66 -9.78 -0.45
C ALA A 70 -2.22 -8.79 0.64
N ALA A 71 -3.11 -7.90 1.06
CA ALA A 71 -2.85 -6.95 2.14
C ALA A 71 -2.54 -7.69 3.44
N ASN A 72 -3.34 -8.68 3.79
CA ASN A 72 -3.14 -9.48 5.00
C ASN A 72 -1.82 -10.24 4.98
N ARG A 73 -1.43 -10.80 3.82
CA ARG A 73 -0.13 -11.48 3.66
C ARG A 73 1.04 -10.52 3.87
N LYS A 74 0.97 -9.34 3.27
CA LYS A 74 2.03 -8.33 3.42
C LYS A 74 2.18 -7.90 4.87
N LYS A 75 1.08 -7.62 5.55
CA LYS A 75 1.10 -7.26 6.96
C LYS A 75 1.73 -8.35 7.81
N ALA A 76 1.35 -9.60 7.59
CA ALA A 76 1.88 -10.74 8.33
C ALA A 76 3.38 -10.92 8.10
N ARG A 77 3.85 -10.79 6.85
CA ARG A 77 5.28 -10.90 6.53
C ARG A 77 6.10 -9.82 7.21
N LEU A 78 5.63 -8.58 7.18
CA LEU A 78 6.34 -7.45 7.79
C LEU A 78 6.40 -7.59 9.30
N ALA A 79 5.31 -8.03 9.93
CA ALA A 79 5.28 -8.29 11.36
C ALA A 79 6.26 -9.40 11.76
N LYS A 80 6.36 -10.46 10.95
CA LYS A 80 7.32 -11.55 11.17
C LYS A 80 8.76 -11.09 11.01
N GLN A 81 9.04 -10.26 10.01
CA GLN A 81 10.39 -9.70 9.82
C GLN A 81 10.83 -8.89 11.04
N LEU A 82 9.94 -8.06 11.56
CA LEU A 82 10.24 -7.27 12.75
C LEU A 82 10.43 -8.17 13.97
N ALA A 83 9.57 -9.16 14.15
CA ALA A 83 9.67 -10.10 15.27
C ALA A 83 11.00 -10.87 15.25
N LYS A 84 11.44 -11.31 14.08
CA LYS A 84 12.74 -12.00 13.92
C LYS A 84 13.90 -11.07 14.25
N ALA A 85 13.82 -9.82 13.84
CA ALA A 85 14.89 -8.85 14.07
C ALA A 85 15.01 -8.42 15.53
N THR A 86 13.93 -8.52 16.30
CA THR A 86 13.90 -8.12 17.71
C THR A 86 14.20 -9.25 18.71
N VAL A 87 14.33 -10.47 18.23
CA VAL A 87 14.63 -11.64 19.07
C VAL A 87 16.10 -11.69 19.51
#